data_a83fc471e2d49a7d74c11793258968a8
#
_entry.id   a83fc471e2d49a7d74c11793258968a8
#
_cell.length_a   1.000
_cell.length_b   1.000
_cell.length_c   1.000
_cell.angle_alpha   90.00
_cell.angle_beta   90.00
_cell.angle_gamma   90.00
#
_symmetry.space_group_name_H-M   'P 1'
#
loop_
_entity.id
_entity.type
_entity.pdbx_description
1 polymer ?
#
loop_
_entity_poly.entity_id
_entity_poly.type
_entity_poly.pdbx_seq_one_letter_code
_entity_poly.pdbx_strand_id
1 'polypeptide(L)'
;MFKILVVDDENLIRYSLSATFRDPAFAVRTAASGREALDAIREELFDVCILDLHLPDMSGIDILQVLRSAAARTKIIIITGETLTRETRKIVENNAVLYLEKPFDLDHVRSFVVLLRQQCMHERAPAGDRTGAAERRRHVRSSSDRCIRYSAVTPGGEAKGIDLEATLRDISDAGMRLFTDHPLEPGWWVLLSDGSLRSEGIVRWSSAAHQQGTFHVGVQISGPAA
;
A
#
# COMPACT_ATOMS: atom_id res chain seq x y z
N MET A 1 6.40 -2.55 18.53
CA MET A 1 7.45 -2.76 17.52
C MET A 1 6.75 -3.25 16.27
N PHE A 2 7.05 -2.68 15.10
CA PHE A 2 6.43 -3.01 13.83
C PHE A 2 7.20 -4.17 13.19
N LYS A 3 6.52 -5.29 12.92
CA LYS A 3 7.16 -6.53 12.50
C LYS A 3 7.11 -6.69 10.98
N ILE A 4 8.27 -6.94 10.39
CA ILE A 4 8.46 -7.10 8.95
C ILE A 4 9.00 -8.49 8.68
N LEU A 5 8.34 -9.25 7.80
CA LEU A 5 8.89 -10.47 7.22
C LEU A 5 9.43 -10.14 5.83
N VAL A 6 10.68 -10.50 5.57
CA VAL A 6 11.33 -10.38 4.25
C VAL A 6 11.56 -11.78 3.72
N VAL A 7 10.93 -12.10 2.59
CA VAL A 7 11.02 -13.41 1.93
C VAL A 7 11.61 -13.23 0.54
N ASP A 8 12.82 -13.69 0.35
CA ASP A 8 13.56 -13.58 -0.91
C ASP A 8 14.71 -14.60 -0.86
N ASP A 9 15.03 -15.32 -1.92
CA ASP A 9 16.11 -16.29 -1.93
C ASP A 9 17.49 -15.61 -2.09
N GLU A 10 17.54 -14.37 -2.61
CA GLU A 10 18.75 -13.60 -2.76
C GLU A 10 19.23 -13.01 -1.42
N ASN A 11 20.37 -13.51 -0.92
CA ASN A 11 20.94 -13.05 0.36
C ASN A 11 21.20 -11.53 0.39
N LEU A 12 21.63 -10.96 -0.73
CA LEU A 12 21.93 -9.54 -0.83
C LEU A 12 20.67 -8.69 -0.64
N ILE A 13 19.54 -9.10 -1.21
CA ILE A 13 18.25 -8.41 -1.06
C ILE A 13 17.78 -8.49 0.38
N ARG A 14 17.78 -9.70 0.99
CA ARG A 14 17.42 -9.86 2.40
C ARG A 14 18.28 -9.01 3.33
N TYR A 15 19.59 -8.97 3.09
CA TYR A 15 20.52 -8.16 3.87
C TYR A 15 20.22 -6.66 3.70
N SER A 16 20.05 -6.18 2.47
CA SER A 16 19.81 -4.78 2.16
C SER A 16 18.50 -4.28 2.77
N LEU A 17 17.41 -5.05 2.63
CA LEU A 17 16.12 -4.74 3.25
C LEU A 17 16.22 -4.75 4.78
N SER A 18 16.90 -5.74 5.37
CA SER A 18 17.10 -5.77 6.83
C SER A 18 17.93 -4.58 7.32
N ALA A 19 18.93 -4.18 6.56
CA ALA A 19 19.75 -3.01 6.87
C ALA A 19 18.96 -1.69 6.80
N THR A 20 18.00 -1.61 5.88
CA THR A 20 17.13 -0.45 5.69
C THR A 20 16.21 -0.22 6.91
N PHE A 21 15.82 -1.29 7.63
CA PHE A 21 14.92 -1.24 8.79
C PHE A 21 15.62 -1.51 10.13
N ARG A 22 16.86 -1.02 10.31
CA ARG A 22 17.62 -1.17 11.57
C ARG A 22 17.12 -0.31 12.75
N ASP A 23 16.20 0.61 12.50
CA ASP A 23 15.59 1.43 13.55
C ASP A 23 14.88 0.52 14.58
N PRO A 24 15.04 0.75 15.91
CA PRO A 24 14.37 -0.02 16.96
C PRO A 24 12.84 -0.08 16.86
N ALA A 25 12.23 0.80 16.07
CA ALA A 25 10.81 0.79 15.80
C ALA A 25 10.36 -0.43 14.96
N PHE A 26 11.31 -1.08 14.27
CA PHE A 26 11.06 -2.23 13.40
C PHE A 26 11.69 -3.51 13.97
N ALA A 27 11.07 -4.64 13.71
CA ALA A 27 11.62 -5.97 13.91
C ALA A 27 11.57 -6.71 12.58
N VAL A 28 12.73 -7.00 12.01
CA VAL A 28 12.82 -7.70 10.73
C VAL A 28 13.18 -9.15 10.97
N ARG A 29 12.37 -10.05 10.42
CA ARG A 29 12.67 -11.47 10.25
C ARG A 29 12.86 -11.75 8.77
N THR A 30 13.82 -12.60 8.41
CA THR A 30 14.09 -12.97 7.03
C THR A 30 13.81 -14.45 6.81
N ALA A 31 13.41 -14.81 5.59
CA ALA A 31 13.25 -16.17 5.12
C ALA A 31 13.87 -16.31 3.72
N ALA A 32 14.65 -17.36 3.50
CA ALA A 32 15.33 -17.63 2.23
C ALA A 32 14.54 -18.58 1.32
N SER A 33 13.41 -19.06 1.79
CA SER A 33 12.56 -20.01 1.07
C SER A 33 11.10 -19.86 1.51
N GLY A 34 10.21 -20.41 0.72
CA GLY A 34 8.80 -20.43 1.05
C GLY A 34 8.50 -21.23 2.31
N ARG A 35 9.21 -22.34 2.55
CA ARG A 35 9.08 -23.14 3.77
C ARG A 35 9.43 -22.32 5.00
N GLU A 36 10.59 -21.64 4.99
CA GLU A 36 10.98 -20.76 6.10
C GLU A 36 9.97 -19.63 6.33
N ALA A 37 9.41 -19.08 5.26
CA ALA A 37 8.38 -18.06 5.35
C ALA A 37 7.10 -18.60 6.00
N LEU A 38 6.63 -19.78 5.60
CA LEU A 38 5.44 -20.41 6.18
C LEU A 38 5.64 -20.77 7.66
N ASP A 39 6.83 -21.22 8.05
CA ASP A 39 7.15 -21.50 9.45
C ASP A 39 7.16 -20.18 10.27
N ALA A 40 7.76 -19.12 9.74
CA ALA A 40 7.72 -17.81 10.38
C ALA A 40 6.28 -17.29 10.58
N ILE A 41 5.41 -17.44 9.58
CA ILE A 41 4.00 -17.01 9.63
C ILE A 41 3.19 -17.81 10.67
N ARG A 42 3.53 -19.07 10.90
CA ARG A 42 2.90 -19.91 11.95
C ARG A 42 3.33 -19.51 13.35
N GLU A 43 4.57 -19.08 13.52
CA GLU A 43 5.14 -18.72 14.82
C GLU A 43 4.74 -17.33 15.30
N GLU A 44 4.59 -16.36 14.38
CA GLU A 44 4.26 -14.99 14.76
C GLU A 44 3.49 -14.23 13.68
N LEU A 45 2.82 -13.16 14.10
CA LEU A 45 2.12 -12.25 13.20
C LEU A 45 3.05 -11.11 12.77
N PHE A 46 3.02 -10.79 11.48
CA PHE A 46 3.74 -9.68 10.89
C PHE A 46 2.78 -8.55 10.47
N ASP A 47 3.26 -7.33 10.57
CA ASP A 47 2.53 -6.15 10.09
C ASP A 47 2.67 -6.00 8.58
N VAL A 48 3.88 -6.30 8.07
CA VAL A 48 4.22 -6.27 6.64
C VAL A 48 4.97 -7.55 6.26
N CYS A 49 4.66 -8.10 5.10
CA CYS A 49 5.46 -9.13 4.44
C CYS A 49 5.96 -8.57 3.10
N ILE A 50 7.27 -8.49 2.91
CA ILE A 50 7.93 -8.20 1.64
C ILE A 50 8.28 -9.56 1.02
N LEU A 51 7.69 -9.88 -0.12
CA LEU A 51 7.66 -11.23 -0.68
C LEU A 51 8.12 -11.23 -2.13
N ASP A 52 9.16 -12.00 -2.42
CA ASP A 52 9.46 -12.40 -3.79
C ASP A 52 8.51 -13.51 -4.24
N LEU A 53 8.08 -13.43 -5.48
CA LEU A 53 7.25 -14.47 -6.10
C LEU A 53 8.06 -15.68 -6.57
N HIS A 54 9.36 -15.49 -6.81
CA HIS A 54 10.25 -16.55 -7.31
C HIS A 54 11.12 -17.09 -6.19
N LEU A 55 10.67 -18.19 -5.58
CA LEU A 55 11.41 -18.86 -4.50
C LEU A 55 11.80 -20.27 -4.96
N PRO A 56 12.90 -20.83 -4.43
CA PRO A 56 13.47 -22.09 -4.91
C PRO A 56 12.60 -23.32 -4.65
N ASP A 57 11.69 -23.26 -3.70
CA ASP A 57 10.91 -24.41 -3.21
C ASP A 57 9.41 -24.33 -3.49
N MET A 58 8.86 -23.12 -3.68
CA MET A 58 7.45 -22.91 -4.00
C MET A 58 7.20 -21.54 -4.63
N SER A 59 6.01 -21.35 -5.18
CA SER A 59 5.59 -20.04 -5.69
C SER A 59 5.27 -19.07 -4.55
N GLY A 60 5.73 -17.82 -4.64
CA GLY A 60 5.32 -16.77 -3.71
C GLY A 60 3.80 -16.50 -3.73
N ILE A 61 3.11 -16.87 -4.81
CA ILE A 61 1.63 -16.82 -4.87
C ILE A 61 0.99 -17.76 -3.84
N ASP A 62 1.58 -18.94 -3.59
CA ASP A 62 1.06 -19.87 -2.59
C ASP A 62 1.19 -19.26 -1.18
N ILE A 63 2.33 -18.61 -0.91
CA ILE A 63 2.55 -17.89 0.37
C ILE A 63 1.57 -16.74 0.52
N LEU A 64 1.34 -15.98 -0.54
CA LEU A 64 0.37 -14.88 -0.56
C LEU A 64 -1.04 -15.37 -0.20
N GLN A 65 -1.47 -16.53 -0.74
CA GLN A 65 -2.76 -17.13 -0.40
C GLN A 65 -2.83 -17.56 1.07
N VAL A 66 -1.75 -18.13 1.61
CA VAL A 66 -1.68 -18.49 3.03
C VAL A 66 -1.73 -17.24 3.92
N LEU A 67 -0.99 -16.18 3.58
CA LEU A 67 -1.05 -14.91 4.30
C LEU A 67 -2.47 -14.33 4.32
N ARG A 68 -3.19 -14.39 3.20
CA ARG A 68 -4.57 -13.91 3.13
C ARG A 68 -5.54 -14.70 3.98
N SER A 69 -5.37 -16.02 4.08
CA SER A 69 -6.23 -16.88 4.89
C SER A 69 -5.88 -16.85 6.39
N ALA A 70 -4.58 -16.85 6.73
CA ALA A 70 -4.11 -16.98 8.11
C ALA A 70 -3.83 -15.64 8.79
N ALA A 71 -3.47 -14.60 8.04
CA ALA A 71 -3.00 -13.32 8.55
C ALA A 71 -3.57 -12.14 7.73
N ALA A 72 -4.90 -12.04 7.64
CA ALA A 72 -5.62 -11.07 6.80
C ALA A 72 -5.22 -9.59 7.05
N ARG A 73 -4.64 -9.27 8.21
CA ARG A 73 -4.15 -7.92 8.54
C ARG A 73 -2.75 -7.62 8.03
N THR A 74 -1.96 -8.63 7.68
CA THR A 74 -0.60 -8.43 7.17
C THR A 74 -0.66 -7.72 5.82
N LYS A 75 0.00 -6.59 5.70
CA LYS A 75 0.14 -5.88 4.43
C LYS A 75 1.21 -6.58 3.61
N ILE A 76 0.94 -6.82 2.33
CA ILE A 76 1.85 -7.59 1.47
C ILE A 76 2.43 -6.66 0.40
N ILE A 77 3.76 -6.59 0.36
CA ILE A 77 4.55 -5.92 -0.68
C ILE A 77 5.16 -7.02 -1.53
N ILE A 78 4.89 -7.02 -2.82
CA ILE A 78 5.50 -7.97 -3.75
C ILE A 78 6.71 -7.31 -4.41
N ILE A 79 7.83 -8.02 -4.44
CA ILE A 79 9.04 -7.63 -5.17
C ILE A 79 9.46 -8.82 -6.03
N THR A 80 9.56 -8.67 -7.35
CA THR A 80 9.95 -9.77 -8.22
C THR A 80 10.74 -9.29 -9.45
N GLY A 81 11.65 -10.13 -9.93
CA GLY A 81 12.38 -9.91 -11.19
C GLY A 81 11.69 -10.44 -12.43
N GLU A 82 10.57 -11.11 -12.30
CA GLU A 82 9.87 -11.73 -13.42
C GLU A 82 8.72 -10.87 -13.95
N THR A 83 8.53 -10.94 -15.27
CA THR A 83 7.34 -10.36 -15.92
C THR A 83 6.12 -11.19 -15.55
N LEU A 84 5.18 -10.57 -14.86
CA LEU A 84 3.95 -11.23 -14.44
C LEU A 84 3.05 -11.56 -15.62
N THR A 85 2.52 -12.78 -15.65
CA THR A 85 1.41 -13.11 -16.56
C THR A 85 0.19 -12.27 -16.21
N ARG A 86 -0.76 -12.17 -17.14
CA ARG A 86 -2.01 -11.43 -16.91
C ARG A 86 -2.80 -11.95 -15.70
N GLU A 87 -2.75 -13.25 -15.47
CA GLU A 87 -3.44 -13.91 -14.36
C GLU A 87 -2.74 -13.62 -13.03
N THR A 88 -1.42 -13.81 -12.97
CA THR A 88 -0.61 -13.51 -11.79
C THR A 88 -0.70 -12.04 -11.40
N ARG A 89 -0.65 -11.13 -12.39
CA ARG A 89 -0.82 -9.70 -12.16
C ARG A 89 -2.14 -9.38 -11.47
N LYS A 90 -3.26 -9.95 -11.90
CA LYS A 90 -4.56 -9.77 -11.24
C LYS A 90 -4.57 -10.26 -9.79
N ILE A 91 -3.90 -11.39 -9.52
CA ILE A 91 -3.80 -11.91 -8.16
C ILE A 91 -3.00 -10.94 -7.29
N VAL A 92 -1.86 -10.45 -7.78
CA VAL A 92 -1.02 -9.48 -7.07
C VAL A 92 -1.78 -8.18 -6.81
N GLU A 93 -2.40 -7.58 -7.83
CA GLU A 93 -3.16 -6.32 -7.73
C GLU A 93 -4.33 -6.40 -6.72
N ASN A 94 -4.93 -7.57 -6.55
CA ASN A 94 -6.02 -7.76 -5.60
C ASN A 94 -5.55 -8.03 -4.16
N ASN A 95 -4.28 -8.41 -3.97
CA ASN A 95 -3.80 -8.92 -2.70
C ASN A 95 -2.59 -8.16 -2.13
N ALA A 96 -1.78 -7.51 -2.94
CA ALA A 96 -0.65 -6.73 -2.50
C ALA A 96 -1.02 -5.25 -2.36
N VAL A 97 -0.42 -4.57 -1.38
CA VAL A 97 -0.53 -3.11 -1.23
C VAL A 97 0.48 -2.37 -2.09
N LEU A 98 1.55 -3.04 -2.50
CA LEU A 98 2.58 -2.53 -3.40
C LEU A 98 3.17 -3.68 -4.21
N TYR A 99 3.47 -3.40 -5.48
CA TYR A 99 4.21 -4.27 -6.38
C TYR A 99 5.42 -3.52 -6.96
N LEU A 100 6.58 -4.13 -6.89
CA LEU A 100 7.84 -3.58 -7.39
C LEU A 100 8.55 -4.61 -8.28
N GLU A 101 9.12 -4.14 -9.38
CA GLU A 101 9.99 -4.95 -10.24
C GLU A 101 11.46 -4.78 -9.82
N LYS A 102 12.23 -5.86 -9.82
CA LYS A 102 13.68 -5.80 -9.62
C LYS A 102 14.36 -5.29 -10.91
N PRO A 103 15.31 -4.32 -10.85
CA PRO A 103 15.82 -3.68 -9.63
C PRO A 103 14.91 -2.58 -9.09
N PHE A 104 14.83 -2.46 -7.77
CA PHE A 104 13.99 -1.47 -7.09
C PHE A 104 14.82 -0.57 -6.17
N ASP A 105 14.24 0.56 -5.78
CA ASP A 105 14.83 1.52 -4.86
C ASP A 105 14.46 1.16 -3.40
N LEU A 106 15.49 1.00 -2.56
CA LEU A 106 15.33 0.70 -1.13
C LEU A 106 14.70 1.85 -0.35
N ASP A 107 14.99 3.10 -0.72
CA ASP A 107 14.41 4.28 -0.05
C ASP A 107 12.90 4.36 -0.35
N HIS A 108 12.50 3.92 -1.52
CA HIS A 108 11.07 3.81 -1.87
C HIS A 108 10.37 2.78 -0.97
N VAL A 109 10.93 1.56 -0.86
CA VAL A 109 10.37 0.51 0.02
C VAL A 109 10.31 1.02 1.46
N ARG A 110 11.38 1.68 1.94
CA ARG A 110 11.44 2.24 3.29
C ARG A 110 10.34 3.25 3.54
N SER A 111 10.19 4.21 2.64
CA SER A 111 9.19 5.28 2.75
C SER A 111 7.78 4.69 2.83
N PHE A 112 7.49 3.70 1.98
CA PHE A 112 6.19 3.02 1.96
C PHE A 112 5.93 2.23 3.26
N VAL A 113 6.91 1.47 3.76
CA VAL A 113 6.78 0.72 5.02
C VAL A 113 6.62 1.65 6.23
N VAL A 114 7.31 2.81 6.24
CA VAL A 114 7.13 3.83 7.28
C VAL A 114 5.70 4.37 7.28
N LEU A 115 5.13 4.63 6.11
CA LEU A 115 3.72 5.04 5.98
C LEU A 115 2.76 3.96 6.50
N LEU A 116 2.94 2.70 6.10
CA LEU A 116 2.14 1.58 6.60
C LEU A 116 2.20 1.45 8.13
N ARG A 117 3.40 1.64 8.71
CA ARG A 117 3.55 1.64 10.17
C ARG A 117 2.73 2.75 10.82
N GLN A 118 2.76 3.96 10.28
CA GLN A 118 1.97 5.07 10.81
C GLN A 118 0.47 4.76 10.77
N GLN A 119 -0.04 4.18 9.69
CA GLN A 119 -1.43 3.75 9.55
C GLN A 119 -1.80 2.68 10.59
N CYS A 120 -1.01 1.62 10.70
CA CYS A 120 -1.26 0.54 11.66
C CYS A 120 -1.22 1.02 13.13
N MET A 121 -0.40 2.01 13.46
CA MET A 121 -0.36 2.59 14.81
C MET A 121 -1.63 3.36 15.15
N HIS A 122 -2.24 4.05 14.18
CA HIS A 122 -3.52 4.74 14.35
C HIS A 122 -4.69 3.76 14.52
N GLU A 123 -4.69 2.65 13.78
CA GLU A 123 -5.71 1.60 13.90
C GLU A 123 -5.65 0.87 15.25
N ARG A 124 -4.47 0.83 15.90
CA ARG A 124 -4.24 0.19 17.20
C ARG A 124 -4.46 1.11 18.40
N ALA A 125 -4.58 2.42 18.19
CA ALA A 125 -4.90 3.35 19.26
C ALA A 125 -6.30 3.01 19.82
N PRO A 126 -6.45 2.87 21.17
CA PRO A 126 -7.76 2.59 21.74
C PRO A 126 -8.71 3.71 21.34
N ALA A 127 -9.86 3.32 20.81
CA ALA A 127 -10.96 4.24 20.53
C ALA A 127 -11.38 4.91 21.85
N GLY A 128 -10.80 6.08 22.12
CA GLY A 128 -11.28 6.93 23.18
C GLY A 128 -12.72 7.31 22.89
N ASP A 129 -13.62 6.83 23.75
CA ASP A 129 -15.01 7.22 23.91
C ASP A 129 -15.72 7.73 22.63
N ARG A 130 -16.20 6.79 21.81
CA ARG A 130 -17.19 7.04 20.78
C ARG A 130 -18.52 6.49 21.23
N THR A 131 -19.08 7.05 22.29
CA THR A 131 -20.50 6.95 22.57
C THR A 131 -21.24 7.87 21.61
N GLY A 132 -21.90 7.30 20.64
CA GLY A 132 -22.88 8.05 19.87
C GLY A 132 -23.07 7.57 18.44
N ALA A 133 -24.18 6.86 18.23
CA ALA A 133 -24.91 6.73 16.98
C ALA A 133 -24.37 5.80 15.89
N ALA A 134 -24.75 4.54 15.99
CA ALA A 134 -25.03 3.69 14.84
C ALA A 134 -26.16 4.34 14.01
N GLU A 135 -25.82 5.15 13.05
CA GLU A 135 -26.79 5.65 12.08
C GLU A 135 -26.34 5.24 10.67
N ARG A 136 -27.25 4.52 10.04
CA ARG A 136 -27.19 4.06 8.65
C ARG A 136 -26.88 5.24 7.72
N ARG A 137 -25.62 5.45 7.35
CA ARG A 137 -25.26 6.52 6.44
C ARG A 137 -25.50 6.06 5.02
N ARG A 138 -26.59 6.53 4.44
CA ARG A 138 -26.76 6.74 3.00
C ARG A 138 -25.54 7.51 2.52
N HIS A 139 -25.04 7.18 1.31
CA HIS A 139 -23.92 7.85 0.67
C HIS A 139 -24.11 9.36 0.60
N VAL A 140 -23.71 10.07 1.63
CA VAL A 140 -23.67 11.54 1.60
C VAL A 140 -22.32 11.93 1.01
N ARG A 141 -22.32 12.37 -0.24
CA ARG A 141 -21.17 13.06 -0.82
C ARG A 141 -21.01 14.39 -0.10
N SER A 142 -19.96 14.52 0.67
CA SER A 142 -19.57 15.80 1.25
C SER A 142 -18.75 16.54 0.20
N SER A 143 -19.29 17.60 -0.38
CA SER A 143 -18.55 18.53 -1.24
C SER A 143 -17.77 19.49 -0.34
N SER A 144 -16.46 19.38 -0.33
CA SER A 144 -15.59 20.37 0.29
C SER A 144 -14.36 20.53 -0.57
N ASP A 145 -14.22 21.71 -1.19
CA ASP A 145 -12.98 22.08 -1.85
C ASP A 145 -11.89 22.27 -0.78
N ARG A 146 -11.12 21.21 -0.54
CA ARG A 146 -10.08 21.17 0.46
C ARG A 146 -8.76 20.82 -0.20
N CYS A 147 -7.72 21.62 0.06
CA CYS A 147 -6.36 21.27 -0.36
C CYS A 147 -5.86 20.08 0.46
N ILE A 148 -5.36 19.07 -0.23
CA ILE A 148 -4.77 17.88 0.36
C ILE A 148 -3.42 17.63 -0.30
N ARG A 149 -2.54 16.90 0.41
CA ARG A 149 -1.29 16.41 -0.15
C ARG A 149 -1.40 14.95 -0.52
N TYR A 150 -0.70 14.56 -1.57
CA TYR A 150 -0.67 13.18 -2.02
C TYR A 150 0.68 12.80 -2.61
N SER A 151 0.96 11.51 -2.60
CA SER A 151 2.06 10.92 -3.35
C SER A 151 1.50 9.94 -4.36
N ALA A 152 2.05 9.92 -5.57
CA ALA A 152 1.59 9.05 -6.64
C ALA A 152 2.70 8.06 -7.02
N VAL A 153 2.31 6.79 -7.17
CA VAL A 153 3.20 5.68 -7.49
C VAL A 153 2.60 4.89 -8.64
N THR A 154 3.40 4.59 -9.65
CA THR A 154 2.97 3.75 -10.77
C THR A 154 2.75 2.30 -10.34
N PRO A 155 2.05 1.47 -11.13
CA PRO A 155 1.95 0.03 -10.89
C PRO A 155 3.31 -0.69 -10.86
N GLY A 156 4.32 -0.14 -11.55
CA GLY A 156 5.71 -0.62 -11.51
C GLY A 156 6.51 -0.11 -10.30
N GLY A 157 5.88 0.61 -9.37
CA GLY A 157 6.51 1.10 -8.15
C GLY A 157 7.34 2.37 -8.30
N GLU A 158 7.32 3.02 -9.47
CA GLU A 158 8.01 4.29 -9.69
C GLU A 158 7.23 5.44 -9.05
N ALA A 159 7.85 6.18 -8.14
CA ALA A 159 7.26 7.40 -7.59
C ALA A 159 7.21 8.47 -8.69
N LYS A 160 6.03 8.93 -9.06
CA LYS A 160 5.81 10.01 -10.04
C LYS A 160 5.63 11.37 -9.39
N GLY A 161 5.50 11.39 -8.07
CA GLY A 161 5.47 12.61 -7.29
C GLY A 161 5.31 12.29 -5.81
N ILE A 162 5.98 13.07 -4.98
CA ILE A 162 5.92 12.97 -3.51
C ILE A 162 5.44 14.31 -2.99
N ASP A 163 4.51 14.28 -2.03
CA ASP A 163 3.97 15.47 -1.36
C ASP A 163 3.40 16.53 -2.32
N LEU A 164 2.73 16.06 -3.37
CA LEU A 164 2.05 16.91 -4.35
C LEU A 164 0.74 17.47 -3.77
N GLU A 165 0.28 18.59 -4.29
CA GLU A 165 -0.99 19.21 -3.88
C GLU A 165 -2.13 18.86 -4.82
N ALA A 166 -3.30 18.62 -4.26
CA ALA A 166 -4.54 18.45 -4.99
C ALA A 166 -5.71 19.08 -4.22
N THR A 167 -6.76 19.43 -4.94
CA THR A 167 -8.04 19.82 -4.33
C THR A 167 -8.94 18.59 -4.25
N LEU A 168 -9.34 18.19 -3.04
CA LEU A 168 -10.38 17.20 -2.82
C LEU A 168 -11.74 17.80 -3.13
N ARG A 169 -12.42 17.29 -4.15
CA ARG A 169 -13.74 17.77 -4.59
C ARG A 169 -14.89 17.09 -3.88
N ASP A 170 -14.80 15.79 -3.79
CA ASP A 170 -15.75 14.98 -3.03
C ASP A 170 -15.11 13.68 -2.55
N ILE A 171 -15.67 13.13 -1.48
CA ILE A 171 -15.26 11.86 -0.88
C ILE A 171 -16.49 11.06 -0.46
N SER A 172 -16.40 9.74 -0.63
CA SER A 172 -17.38 8.77 -0.16
C SER A 172 -16.62 7.52 0.34
N ASP A 173 -17.33 6.59 0.95
CA ASP A 173 -16.75 5.32 1.43
C ASP A 173 -16.09 4.49 0.31
N ALA A 174 -16.49 4.70 -0.94
CA ALA A 174 -15.99 3.94 -2.09
C ALA A 174 -14.91 4.67 -2.90
N GLY A 175 -14.72 5.97 -2.72
CA GLY A 175 -13.75 6.71 -3.50
C GLY A 175 -13.85 8.23 -3.34
N MET A 176 -12.92 8.90 -4.01
CA MET A 176 -12.82 10.34 -3.99
C MET A 176 -12.54 10.92 -5.38
N ARG A 177 -12.83 12.20 -5.55
CA ARG A 177 -12.41 12.96 -6.72
C ARG A 177 -11.42 14.04 -6.33
N LEU A 178 -10.29 14.03 -7.05
CA LEU A 178 -9.22 15.00 -6.91
C LEU A 178 -9.16 15.89 -8.13
N PHE A 179 -8.73 17.12 -7.90
CA PHE A 179 -8.37 18.07 -8.92
C PHE A 179 -6.88 18.43 -8.71
N THR A 180 -6.04 18.13 -9.67
CA THR A 180 -4.59 18.26 -9.57
C THR A 180 -3.99 18.79 -10.88
N ASP A 181 -2.84 19.39 -10.82
CA ASP A 181 -2.03 19.83 -11.96
C ASP A 181 -1.09 18.75 -12.51
N HIS A 182 -1.08 17.58 -11.87
CA HIS A 182 -0.26 16.44 -12.31
C HIS A 182 -1.13 15.38 -12.99
N PRO A 183 -0.72 14.89 -14.19
CA PRO A 183 -1.42 13.78 -14.82
C PRO A 183 -1.22 12.51 -14.01
N LEU A 184 -2.32 11.88 -13.59
CA LEU A 184 -2.33 10.59 -12.95
C LEU A 184 -3.02 9.59 -13.88
N GLU A 185 -2.39 8.45 -14.12
CA GLU A 185 -2.95 7.44 -15.03
C GLU A 185 -3.75 6.38 -14.27
N PRO A 186 -4.77 5.79 -14.89
CA PRO A 186 -5.49 4.66 -14.29
C PRO A 186 -4.54 3.53 -13.90
N GLY A 187 -4.76 2.98 -12.71
CA GLY A 187 -3.90 1.95 -12.13
C GLY A 187 -2.80 2.48 -11.22
N TRP A 188 -2.52 3.79 -11.21
CA TRP A 188 -1.54 4.35 -10.27
C TRP A 188 -2.10 4.34 -8.85
N TRP A 189 -1.20 4.15 -7.89
CA TRP A 189 -1.53 4.28 -6.48
C TRP A 189 -1.39 5.74 -6.04
N VAL A 190 -2.33 6.17 -5.21
CA VAL A 190 -2.33 7.51 -4.60
C VAL A 190 -2.40 7.35 -3.09
N LEU A 191 -1.40 7.91 -2.42
CA LEU A 191 -1.33 7.99 -0.96
C LEU A 191 -1.66 9.40 -0.56
N LEU A 192 -2.76 9.58 0.14
CA LEU A 192 -3.26 10.87 0.58
C LEU A 192 -2.79 11.15 2.00
N SER A 193 -2.23 12.32 2.21
CA SER A 193 -1.83 12.81 3.53
C SER A 193 -2.32 14.24 3.73
N ASP A 194 -3.31 14.40 4.57
CA ASP A 194 -3.78 15.68 5.02
C ASP A 194 -4.09 15.54 6.50
N GLY A 195 -3.27 16.08 7.35
CA GLY A 195 -3.38 16.12 8.82
C GLY A 195 -4.50 15.31 9.50
N SER A 196 -5.69 15.26 8.88
CA SER A 196 -6.87 14.55 9.34
C SER A 196 -7.35 13.42 8.42
N LEU A 197 -6.94 13.41 7.13
CA LEU A 197 -7.30 12.39 6.16
C LEU A 197 -6.04 11.65 5.72
N ARG A 198 -6.00 10.36 6.02
CA ARG A 198 -4.99 9.45 5.49
C ARG A 198 -5.71 8.32 4.79
N SER A 199 -5.61 8.27 3.50
CA SER A 199 -6.25 7.25 2.67
C SER A 199 -5.32 6.84 1.55
N GLU A 200 -5.38 5.59 1.19
CA GLU A 200 -4.74 5.07 -0.01
C GLU A 200 -5.81 4.67 -1.01
N GLY A 201 -5.49 4.78 -2.28
CA GLY A 201 -6.43 4.38 -3.31
C GLY A 201 -5.75 4.18 -4.65
N ILE A 202 -6.52 3.62 -5.58
CA ILE A 202 -6.08 3.39 -6.97
C ILE A 202 -6.81 4.37 -7.86
N VAL A 203 -6.08 5.03 -8.74
CA VAL A 203 -6.64 5.84 -9.81
C VAL A 203 -7.46 4.96 -10.74
N ARG A 204 -8.75 5.25 -10.86
CA ARG A 204 -9.67 4.52 -11.76
C ARG A 204 -9.86 5.22 -13.09
N TRP A 205 -9.85 6.53 -13.08
CA TRP A 205 -9.93 7.35 -14.28
C TRP A 205 -9.26 8.70 -14.05
N SER A 206 -8.79 9.29 -15.14
CA SER A 206 -8.25 10.64 -15.19
C SER A 206 -8.76 11.32 -16.46
N SER A 207 -9.11 12.57 -16.38
CA SER A 207 -9.53 13.38 -17.53
C SER A 207 -8.98 14.79 -17.41
N ALA A 208 -8.56 15.37 -18.54
CA ALA A 208 -8.15 16.76 -18.57
C ALA A 208 -9.32 17.66 -18.17
N ALA A 209 -9.05 18.65 -17.32
CA ALA A 209 -10.02 19.67 -16.95
C ALA A 209 -10.03 20.81 -17.98
N HIS A 210 -11.05 21.67 -17.91
CA HIS A 210 -11.17 22.84 -18.83
C HIS A 210 -10.02 23.87 -18.67
N GLN A 211 -9.36 23.88 -17.51
CA GLN A 211 -8.15 24.69 -17.30
C GLN A 211 -6.95 23.93 -17.81
N GLN A 212 -6.14 24.59 -18.68
CA GLN A 212 -4.92 24.00 -19.23
C GLN A 212 -3.98 23.52 -18.11
N GLY A 213 -3.51 22.26 -18.22
CA GLY A 213 -2.56 21.66 -17.28
C GLY A 213 -3.18 21.12 -15.99
N THR A 214 -4.50 21.02 -15.91
CA THR A 214 -5.17 20.44 -14.74
C THR A 214 -6.00 19.20 -15.10
N PHE A 215 -6.19 18.30 -14.11
CA PHE A 215 -6.83 17.01 -14.30
C PHE A 215 -7.86 16.72 -13.20
N HIS A 216 -8.99 16.16 -13.61
CA HIS A 216 -9.92 15.49 -12.71
C HIS A 216 -9.54 14.03 -12.60
N VAL A 217 -9.38 13.54 -11.37
CA VAL A 217 -8.94 12.18 -11.10
C VAL A 217 -9.91 11.50 -10.14
N GLY A 218 -10.43 10.36 -10.57
CA GLY A 218 -11.22 9.49 -9.70
C GLY A 218 -10.35 8.42 -9.06
N VAL A 219 -10.32 8.40 -7.73
CA VAL A 219 -9.56 7.44 -6.93
C VAL A 219 -10.52 6.55 -6.18
N GLN A 220 -10.38 5.24 -6.33
CA GLN A 220 -11.07 4.26 -5.49
C GLN A 220 -10.27 4.04 -4.22
N ILE A 221 -10.88 4.29 -3.05
CA ILE A 221 -10.24 4.12 -1.75
C ILE A 221 -10.18 2.64 -1.39
N SER A 222 -9.02 2.19 -0.89
CA SER A 222 -8.79 0.83 -0.39
C SER A 222 -8.92 0.80 1.13
N GLY A 223 -10.12 1.02 1.65
CA GLY A 223 -10.39 1.02 3.09
C GLY A 223 -11.39 2.10 3.49
N PRO A 224 -11.94 2.07 4.72
CA PRO A 224 -12.86 3.11 5.16
C PRO A 224 -12.10 4.43 5.22
N ALA A 225 -12.64 5.43 4.53
CA ALA A 225 -12.27 6.81 4.80
C ALA A 225 -12.64 7.11 6.27
N ALA A 226 -11.63 7.39 7.08
CA ALA A 226 -11.80 7.71 8.50
C ALA A 226 -12.52 9.05 8.70
#